data_1e6e67b330e2652afe84f01f900a1141
#
_entry.id   1e6e67b330e2652afe84f01f900a1141
#
_cell.length_a   1.000
_cell.length_b   1.000
_cell.length_c   1.000
_cell.angle_alpha   90.00
_cell.angle_beta   90.00
_cell.angle_gamma   90.00
#
_symmetry.space_group_name_H-M   'P 1'
#
loop_
_entity.id
_entity.type
_entity.pdbx_description
1 polymer ?
#
loop_
_entity_poly.entity_id
_entity_poly.type
_entity_poly.pdbx_seq_one_letter_code
_entity_poly.pdbx_strand_id
1 'polypeptide(L)'
;MKKIVLLAGFALIMASCGGDKKDYDATGTFEATEVTVSAESSGQLLHFNVSEGQVLKGGLSVGQIDSRQLVLKREQLSTSNEQLAATHGQLDANKRQLNANKQAMTSKQLDLRKQVAALRQQIANLQREHQRFSELLSDGAVPRKQVDDIEYQIEVLRKQLTATEEQIASQNAALADQNKGIAAQIEGISSQQAGINAQQAGVRSQQAQIDDQISHTFVKSPITGTVLEKYAEQGEFVAIGKPLFKIADTKTMFIRAYVTSEQLKNVRIGQHVTVMADYGKGEKKRYSGVITWISSQSEFTPKTIVTDDERADLVYAIKVKFINDGYIKIGMYGEVKF
;
A
#
# COMPACT_ATOMS: atom_id res chain seq x y z
N MET A 1 -84.72 23.99 49.93
CA MET A 1 -83.34 24.53 49.75
C MET A 1 -82.23 23.52 49.87
N LYS A 2 -82.45 22.31 50.41
CA LYS A 2 -81.41 21.28 50.51
C LYS A 2 -81.12 20.46 49.24
N LYS A 3 -81.98 20.46 48.24
CA LYS A 3 -81.87 19.71 46.99
C LYS A 3 -81.13 20.45 45.86
N ILE A 4 -81.04 21.80 45.94
CA ILE A 4 -80.34 22.63 44.94
C ILE A 4 -78.83 22.68 45.20
N VAL A 5 -78.40 22.56 46.46
CA VAL A 5 -76.97 22.56 46.82
C VAL A 5 -76.27 21.27 46.40
N LEU A 6 -76.96 20.13 46.29
CA LEU A 6 -76.39 18.84 45.89
C LEU A 6 -76.19 18.74 44.36
N LEU A 7 -76.90 19.49 43.55
CA LEU A 7 -76.71 19.52 42.09
C LEU A 7 -75.55 20.42 41.64
N ALA A 8 -75.25 21.50 42.41
CA ALA A 8 -74.13 22.40 42.15
C ALA A 8 -72.80 21.79 42.53
N GLY A 9 -72.75 20.86 43.52
CA GLY A 9 -71.52 20.12 43.90
C GLY A 9 -71.11 19.04 42.90
N PHE A 10 -72.03 18.47 42.09
CA PHE A 10 -71.73 17.43 41.11
C PHE A 10 -71.23 17.98 39.76
N ALA A 11 -71.52 19.24 39.46
CA ALA A 11 -71.09 19.90 38.22
C ALA A 11 -69.65 20.38 38.25
N LEU A 12 -69.00 20.50 39.44
CA LEU A 12 -67.57 20.92 39.56
C LEU A 12 -66.59 19.80 39.46
N ILE A 13 -66.99 18.53 39.43
CA ILE A 13 -66.01 17.36 39.40
C ILE A 13 -65.72 16.92 37.96
N MET A 14 -66.48 17.41 36.96
CA MET A 14 -66.31 17.02 35.55
C MET A 14 -65.31 17.90 34.75
N ALA A 15 -64.64 18.89 35.38
CA ALA A 15 -63.75 19.81 34.68
C ALA A 15 -62.27 19.45 34.85
N SER A 16 -61.89 18.22 35.34
CA SER A 16 -60.54 17.78 35.55
C SER A 16 -60.15 16.62 34.64
N CYS A 17 -60.48 16.65 33.35
CA CYS A 17 -59.84 15.86 32.29
C CYS A 17 -59.10 16.80 31.35
N GLY A 18 -58.10 17.51 31.90
CA GLY A 18 -57.04 18.10 31.13
C GLY A 18 -56.08 16.97 30.75
N GLY A 19 -56.27 16.33 29.58
CA GLY A 19 -55.23 15.45 29.02
C GLY A 19 -53.96 16.23 28.88
N ASP A 20 -52.89 15.84 29.58
CA ASP A 20 -51.54 16.37 29.39
C ASP A 20 -51.22 16.26 27.89
N LYS A 21 -51.21 17.40 27.19
CA LYS A 21 -50.71 17.45 25.81
C LYS A 21 -49.26 17.04 25.86
N LYS A 22 -48.96 15.83 25.39
CA LYS A 22 -47.58 15.35 25.23
C LYS A 22 -46.83 16.39 24.39
N ASP A 23 -45.78 16.97 24.98
CA ASP A 23 -44.92 17.99 24.31
C ASP A 23 -43.92 17.35 23.33
N TYR A 24 -44.19 16.12 22.87
CA TYR A 24 -43.36 15.35 21.93
C TYR A 24 -44.24 14.56 20.95
N ASP A 25 -43.65 14.29 19.77
CA ASP A 25 -44.31 13.57 18.67
C ASP A 25 -43.87 12.12 18.57
N ALA A 26 -42.60 11.80 18.93
CA ALA A 26 -42.06 10.45 18.88
C ALA A 26 -41.15 10.20 20.09
N THR A 27 -41.00 8.92 20.46
CA THR A 27 -40.09 8.47 21.52
C THR A 27 -39.14 7.40 20.99
N GLY A 28 -37.98 7.28 21.61
CA GLY A 28 -36.99 6.31 21.21
C GLY A 28 -35.82 6.17 22.17
N THR A 29 -34.78 5.53 21.72
CA THR A 29 -33.55 5.31 22.49
C THR A 29 -32.33 5.93 21.78
N PHE A 30 -31.38 6.41 22.57
CA PHE A 30 -30.14 6.97 22.05
C PHE A 30 -29.16 5.87 21.69
N GLU A 31 -28.62 6.00 20.46
CA GLU A 31 -27.65 5.09 19.86
C GLU A 31 -26.40 5.86 19.45
N ALA A 32 -25.26 5.17 19.37
CA ALA A 32 -24.04 5.69 18.79
C ALA A 32 -23.52 4.73 17.70
N THR A 33 -22.59 5.21 16.88
CA THR A 33 -21.87 4.31 15.97
C THR A 33 -20.82 3.56 16.78
N GLU A 34 -21.03 2.26 16.96
CA GLU A 34 -20.14 1.38 17.70
C GLU A 34 -19.29 0.53 16.73
N VAL A 35 -18.02 0.34 17.08
CA VAL A 35 -17.10 -0.55 16.36
C VAL A 35 -16.42 -1.46 17.36
N THR A 36 -16.52 -2.76 17.14
CA THR A 36 -15.75 -3.75 17.89
C THR A 36 -14.41 -3.96 17.18
N VAL A 37 -13.32 -3.64 17.87
CA VAL A 37 -11.95 -3.85 17.38
C VAL A 37 -11.51 -5.24 17.79
N SER A 38 -11.15 -6.06 16.80
CA SER A 38 -10.68 -7.42 16.98
C SER A 38 -9.21 -7.56 16.61
N ALA A 39 -8.54 -8.60 17.13
CA ALA A 39 -7.17 -8.92 16.77
C ALA A 39 -7.07 -9.36 15.31
N GLU A 40 -6.17 -8.72 14.55
CA GLU A 40 -5.88 -9.05 13.16
C GLU A 40 -4.70 -10.04 13.03
N SER A 41 -4.00 -10.30 14.14
CA SER A 41 -2.89 -11.25 14.23
C SER A 41 -3.04 -12.12 15.48
N SER A 42 -2.38 -13.28 15.48
CA SER A 42 -2.33 -14.17 16.66
C SER A 42 -1.01 -14.00 17.39
N GLY A 43 -1.05 -13.95 18.72
CA GLY A 43 0.13 -13.83 19.58
C GLY A 43 -0.20 -13.30 20.97
N GLN A 44 0.84 -13.09 21.77
CA GLN A 44 0.70 -12.45 23.07
C GLN A 44 0.55 -10.94 22.93
N LEU A 45 -0.39 -10.34 23.63
CA LEU A 45 -0.62 -8.90 23.65
C LEU A 45 0.44 -8.23 24.56
N LEU A 46 1.54 -7.76 23.96
CA LEU A 46 2.71 -7.23 24.69
C LEU A 46 2.40 -5.91 25.39
N HIS A 47 1.69 -5.03 24.69
CA HIS A 47 1.25 -3.72 25.16
C HIS A 47 -0.21 -3.54 24.79
N PHE A 48 -1.01 -3.03 25.72
CA PHE A 48 -2.41 -2.72 25.47
C PHE A 48 -2.88 -1.59 26.40
N ASN A 49 -2.77 -0.35 25.89
CA ASN A 49 -3.07 0.86 26.63
C ASN A 49 -4.49 1.35 26.32
N VAL A 50 -5.48 0.55 26.71
CA VAL A 50 -6.91 0.84 26.54
C VAL A 50 -7.57 0.74 27.91
N SER A 51 -8.36 1.76 28.25
CA SER A 51 -9.20 1.78 29.46
C SER A 51 -10.63 2.17 29.09
N GLU A 52 -11.59 1.58 29.78
CA GLU A 52 -13.00 1.94 29.62
C GLU A 52 -13.23 3.41 29.97
N GLY A 53 -14.03 4.09 29.18
CA GLY A 53 -14.26 5.54 29.28
C GLY A 53 -13.17 6.42 28.65
N GLN A 54 -12.04 5.86 28.22
CA GLN A 54 -10.97 6.61 27.56
C GLN A 54 -11.40 7.08 26.18
N VAL A 55 -11.05 8.32 25.80
CA VAL A 55 -11.25 8.85 24.45
C VAL A 55 -10.02 8.57 23.60
N LEU A 56 -10.20 7.86 22.50
CA LEU A 56 -9.15 7.53 21.52
C LEU A 56 -9.37 8.33 20.24
N LYS A 57 -8.26 8.67 19.57
CA LYS A 57 -8.29 9.24 18.21
C LYS A 57 -8.22 8.12 17.17
N GLY A 58 -8.93 8.28 16.07
CA GLY A 58 -8.85 7.37 14.93
C GLY A 58 -7.41 7.27 14.41
N GLY A 59 -6.96 6.04 14.11
CA GLY A 59 -5.60 5.73 13.66
C GLY A 59 -4.55 5.61 14.78
N LEU A 60 -4.90 5.94 16.04
CA LEU A 60 -3.97 5.80 17.17
C LEU A 60 -3.69 4.32 17.43
N SER A 61 -2.39 3.95 17.51
CA SER A 61 -1.98 2.61 17.97
C SER A 61 -2.13 2.53 19.48
N VAL A 62 -2.92 1.57 19.95
CA VAL A 62 -3.27 1.38 21.36
C VAL A 62 -2.76 0.07 21.93
N GLY A 63 -2.20 -0.80 21.07
CA GLY A 63 -1.64 -2.07 21.51
C GLY A 63 -0.71 -2.68 20.46
N GLN A 64 0.03 -3.70 20.90
CA GLN A 64 0.93 -4.48 20.04
C GLN A 64 0.89 -5.95 20.44
N ILE A 65 0.63 -6.80 19.45
CA ILE A 65 0.72 -8.26 19.54
C ILE A 65 2.17 -8.65 19.19
N ASP A 66 2.67 -9.73 19.80
CA ASP A 66 4.05 -10.21 19.60
C ASP A 66 4.32 -10.52 18.12
N SER A 67 5.25 -9.78 17.54
CA SER A 67 5.67 -9.90 16.14
C SER A 67 7.09 -10.45 15.96
N ARG A 68 7.74 -10.92 17.04
CA ARG A 68 9.17 -11.33 17.00
C ARG A 68 9.46 -12.37 15.92
N GLN A 69 8.60 -13.38 15.77
CA GLN A 69 8.77 -14.41 14.74
C GLN A 69 8.68 -13.82 13.31
N LEU A 70 7.78 -12.88 13.09
CA LEU A 70 7.63 -12.18 11.80
C LEU A 70 8.84 -11.31 11.50
N VAL A 71 9.36 -10.59 12.51
CA VAL A 71 10.57 -9.76 12.37
C VAL A 71 11.78 -10.62 12.01
N LEU A 72 11.99 -11.76 12.69
CA LEU A 72 13.08 -12.69 12.38
C LEU A 72 12.96 -13.27 10.95
N LYS A 73 11.72 -13.60 10.53
CA LYS A 73 11.49 -14.08 9.17
C LYS A 73 11.78 -13.00 8.11
N ARG A 74 11.40 -11.74 8.38
CA ARG A 74 11.74 -10.60 7.52
C ARG A 74 13.24 -10.41 7.39
N GLU A 75 13.98 -10.52 8.50
CA GLU A 75 15.44 -10.42 8.53
C GLU A 75 16.10 -11.56 7.73
N GLN A 76 15.63 -12.79 7.87
CA GLN A 76 16.07 -13.92 7.05
C GLN A 76 15.88 -13.68 5.56
N LEU A 77 14.74 -13.13 5.14
CA LEU A 77 14.47 -12.76 3.75
C LEU A 77 15.39 -11.61 3.28
N SER A 78 15.68 -10.63 4.15
CA SER A 78 16.65 -9.56 3.86
C SER A 78 18.04 -10.14 3.57
N THR A 79 18.54 -11.01 4.43
CA THR A 79 19.83 -11.69 4.24
C THR A 79 19.86 -12.51 2.93
N SER A 80 18.76 -13.20 2.61
CA SER A 80 18.63 -13.93 1.34
C SER A 80 18.72 -12.99 0.14
N ASN A 81 18.07 -11.83 0.20
CA ASN A 81 18.11 -10.82 -0.86
C ASN A 81 19.53 -10.23 -1.03
N GLU A 82 20.26 -10.02 0.06
CA GLU A 82 21.65 -9.56 0.05
C GLU A 82 22.59 -10.60 -0.60
N GLN A 83 22.40 -11.90 -0.31
CA GLN A 83 23.13 -12.99 -0.95
C GLN A 83 22.90 -13.02 -2.46
N LEU A 84 21.65 -12.87 -2.91
CA LEU A 84 21.33 -12.77 -4.33
C LEU A 84 21.97 -11.55 -4.98
N ALA A 85 21.98 -10.40 -4.29
CA ALA A 85 22.64 -9.18 -4.78
C ALA A 85 24.15 -9.36 -4.92
N ALA A 86 24.80 -10.02 -3.97
CA ALA A 86 26.22 -10.36 -4.04
C ALA A 86 26.53 -11.27 -5.23
N THR A 87 25.71 -12.31 -5.45
CA THR A 87 25.85 -13.21 -6.61
C THR A 87 25.66 -12.45 -7.94
N HIS A 88 24.69 -11.54 -8.02
CA HIS A 88 24.51 -10.67 -9.19
C HIS A 88 25.74 -9.79 -9.44
N GLY A 89 26.31 -9.19 -8.40
CA GLY A 89 27.53 -8.41 -8.49
C GLY A 89 28.74 -9.22 -8.99
N GLN A 90 28.84 -10.48 -8.60
CA GLN A 90 29.88 -11.39 -9.06
C GLN A 90 29.73 -11.72 -10.55
N LEU A 91 28.52 -11.94 -11.03
CA LEU A 91 28.26 -12.15 -12.46
C LEU A 91 28.56 -10.89 -13.28
N ASP A 92 28.26 -9.70 -12.77
CA ASP A 92 28.65 -8.43 -13.39
C ASP A 92 30.18 -8.25 -13.50
N ALA A 93 30.93 -8.64 -12.47
CA ALA A 93 32.37 -8.61 -12.51
C ALA A 93 32.92 -9.57 -13.59
N ASN A 94 32.38 -10.78 -13.69
CA ASN A 94 32.76 -11.75 -14.73
C ASN A 94 32.47 -11.20 -16.14
N LYS A 95 31.28 -10.57 -16.34
CA LYS A 95 30.90 -9.95 -17.61
C LYS A 95 31.85 -8.81 -18.00
N ARG A 96 32.25 -7.97 -17.03
CA ARG A 96 33.25 -6.91 -17.26
C ARG A 96 34.61 -7.49 -17.65
N GLN A 97 35.07 -8.58 -17.01
CA GLN A 97 36.32 -9.26 -17.34
C GLN A 97 36.30 -9.80 -18.78
N LEU A 98 35.21 -10.44 -19.19
CA LEU A 98 35.05 -10.94 -20.57
C LEU A 98 35.09 -9.82 -21.60
N ASN A 99 34.42 -8.69 -21.32
CA ASN A 99 34.46 -7.52 -22.19
C ASN A 99 35.84 -6.88 -22.27
N ALA A 100 36.60 -6.83 -21.15
CA ALA A 100 37.98 -6.34 -21.14
C ALA A 100 38.90 -7.23 -21.99
N ASN A 101 38.72 -8.56 -21.90
CA ASN A 101 39.47 -9.50 -22.74
C ASN A 101 39.18 -9.29 -24.23
N LYS A 102 37.90 -9.10 -24.59
CA LYS A 102 37.49 -8.79 -25.97
C LYS A 102 38.16 -7.50 -26.47
N GLN A 103 38.18 -6.46 -25.63
CA GLN A 103 38.80 -5.17 -26.00
C GLN A 103 40.32 -5.28 -26.16
N ALA A 104 41.00 -6.02 -25.30
CA ALA A 104 42.46 -6.28 -25.43
C ALA A 104 42.80 -6.97 -26.74
N MET A 105 41.98 -7.93 -27.18
CA MET A 105 42.16 -8.61 -28.47
C MET A 105 41.97 -7.65 -29.64
N THR A 106 40.94 -6.80 -29.60
CA THR A 106 40.71 -5.80 -30.64
C THR A 106 41.86 -4.81 -30.75
N SER A 107 42.45 -4.39 -29.62
CA SER A 107 43.61 -3.51 -29.58
C SER A 107 44.85 -4.17 -30.24
N LYS A 108 45.11 -5.44 -29.96
CA LYS A 108 46.19 -6.21 -30.57
C LYS A 108 46.03 -6.31 -32.11
N GLN A 109 44.83 -6.50 -32.58
CA GLN A 109 44.51 -6.50 -34.02
C GLN A 109 44.77 -5.10 -34.66
N LEU A 110 44.44 -4.02 -33.96
CA LEU A 110 44.74 -2.67 -34.46
C LEU A 110 46.25 -2.43 -34.61
N ASP A 111 47.04 -2.89 -33.67
CA ASP A 111 48.50 -2.72 -33.71
C ASP A 111 49.16 -3.46 -34.90
N LEU A 112 48.70 -4.67 -35.19
CA LEU A 112 49.12 -5.39 -36.39
C LEU A 112 48.74 -4.65 -37.69
N ARG A 113 47.55 -4.07 -37.77
CA ARG A 113 47.18 -3.24 -38.93
C ARG A 113 48.05 -1.99 -39.08
N LYS A 114 48.48 -1.37 -37.98
CA LYS A 114 49.45 -0.25 -38.03
C LYS A 114 50.82 -0.71 -38.58
N GLN A 115 51.30 -1.92 -38.20
CA GLN A 115 52.53 -2.48 -38.75
C GLN A 115 52.42 -2.71 -40.25
N VAL A 116 51.32 -3.28 -40.76
CA VAL A 116 51.05 -3.39 -42.18
C VAL A 116 51.09 -2.05 -42.90
N ALA A 117 50.44 -1.03 -42.34
CA ALA A 117 50.43 0.34 -42.89
C ALA A 117 51.87 0.92 -43.00
N ALA A 118 52.69 0.71 -41.96
CA ALA A 118 54.09 1.16 -41.97
C ALA A 118 54.92 0.43 -43.02
N LEU A 119 54.79 -0.90 -43.15
CA LEU A 119 55.48 -1.65 -44.22
C LEU A 119 55.06 -1.19 -45.60
N ARG A 120 53.78 -1.00 -45.85
CA ARG A 120 53.27 -0.47 -47.12
C ARG A 120 53.86 0.94 -47.43
N GLN A 121 53.97 1.82 -46.44
CA GLN A 121 54.57 3.12 -46.59
C GLN A 121 56.06 3.04 -46.92
N GLN A 122 56.84 2.15 -46.29
CA GLN A 122 58.22 1.89 -46.60
C GLN A 122 58.42 1.41 -48.04
N ILE A 123 57.60 0.42 -48.46
CA ILE A 123 57.59 -0.10 -49.83
C ILE A 123 57.34 1.02 -50.82
N ALA A 124 56.29 1.85 -50.57
CA ALA A 124 55.97 2.97 -51.45
C ALA A 124 57.08 4.02 -51.58
N ASN A 125 57.82 4.24 -50.49
CA ASN A 125 58.98 5.14 -50.51
C ASN A 125 60.12 4.55 -51.38
N LEU A 126 60.47 3.28 -51.16
CA LEU A 126 61.51 2.62 -51.95
C LEU A 126 61.12 2.44 -53.44
N GLN A 127 59.82 2.24 -53.76
CA GLN A 127 59.36 2.21 -55.11
C GLN A 127 59.58 3.56 -55.85
N ARG A 128 59.33 4.69 -55.19
CA ARG A 128 59.61 6.01 -55.73
C ARG A 128 61.10 6.22 -55.90
N GLU A 129 61.92 5.72 -54.97
CA GLU A 129 63.37 5.80 -55.06
C GLU A 129 63.87 4.91 -56.20
N HIS A 130 63.39 3.71 -56.31
CA HIS A 130 63.72 2.77 -57.42
C HIS A 130 63.44 3.41 -58.77
N GLN A 131 62.25 4.03 -58.95
CA GLN A 131 61.88 4.71 -60.19
C GLN A 131 62.86 5.83 -60.52
N ARG A 132 63.20 6.68 -59.57
CA ARG A 132 64.15 7.78 -59.75
C ARG A 132 65.55 7.29 -60.13
N PHE A 133 66.08 6.23 -59.45
CA PHE A 133 67.38 5.63 -59.75
C PHE A 133 67.35 4.87 -61.09
N SER A 134 66.25 4.29 -61.48
CA SER A 134 66.07 3.67 -62.80
C SER A 134 66.16 4.68 -63.94
N GLU A 135 65.54 5.87 -63.76
CA GLU A 135 65.68 6.98 -64.74
C GLU A 135 67.12 7.48 -64.83
N LEU A 136 67.86 7.64 -63.69
CA LEU A 136 69.26 8.02 -63.67
C LEU A 136 70.17 6.96 -64.25
N LEU A 137 69.84 5.67 -64.17
CA LEU A 137 70.60 4.58 -64.81
C LEU A 137 70.47 4.65 -66.33
N SER A 138 69.30 5.00 -66.87
CA SER A 138 69.13 5.15 -68.32
C SER A 138 69.97 6.29 -68.88
N ASP A 139 70.20 7.32 -68.06
CA ASP A 139 71.07 8.47 -68.38
C ASP A 139 72.58 8.18 -68.12
N GLY A 140 72.89 6.98 -67.63
CA GLY A 140 74.30 6.58 -67.34
C GLY A 140 74.88 7.22 -66.05
N ALA A 141 74.04 7.86 -65.20
CA ALA A 141 74.46 8.65 -64.06
C ALA A 141 74.71 7.83 -62.78
N VAL A 142 74.18 6.56 -62.71
CA VAL A 142 74.34 5.68 -61.52
C VAL A 142 74.72 4.22 -61.97
N PRO A 143 75.43 3.47 -61.14
CA PRO A 143 75.70 2.06 -61.43
C PRO A 143 74.45 1.18 -61.23
N ARG A 144 74.31 0.16 -62.11
CA ARG A 144 73.15 -0.81 -62.07
C ARG A 144 72.99 -1.47 -60.69
N LYS A 145 74.08 -1.74 -59.99
CA LYS A 145 74.02 -2.30 -58.64
C LYS A 145 73.10 -1.52 -57.66
N GLN A 146 73.04 -0.20 -57.76
CA GLN A 146 72.20 0.60 -56.84
C GLN A 146 70.70 0.40 -57.11
N VAL A 147 70.35 0.19 -58.37
CA VAL A 147 68.94 -0.14 -58.74
C VAL A 147 68.59 -1.56 -58.26
N ASP A 148 69.49 -2.53 -58.49
CA ASP A 148 69.28 -3.91 -58.07
C ASP A 148 69.20 -4.04 -56.53
N ASP A 149 70.05 -3.29 -55.76
CA ASP A 149 70.01 -3.26 -54.32
C ASP A 149 68.65 -2.72 -53.78
N ILE A 150 68.05 -1.69 -54.39
CA ILE A 150 66.75 -1.13 -54.00
C ILE A 150 65.62 -2.14 -54.37
N GLU A 151 65.73 -2.76 -55.52
CA GLU A 151 64.79 -3.79 -55.97
C GLU A 151 64.75 -4.98 -55.01
N TYR A 152 65.88 -5.43 -54.59
CA TYR A 152 66.03 -6.50 -53.59
C TYR A 152 65.39 -6.08 -52.24
N GLN A 153 65.67 -4.87 -51.79
CA GLN A 153 65.01 -4.33 -50.52
C GLN A 153 63.47 -4.30 -50.66
N ILE A 154 62.96 -3.89 -51.80
CA ILE A 154 61.51 -3.90 -52.04
C ILE A 154 60.95 -5.34 -51.97
N GLU A 155 61.63 -6.29 -52.54
CA GLU A 155 61.25 -7.71 -52.57
C GLU A 155 61.20 -8.29 -51.13
N VAL A 156 62.29 -8.01 -50.32
CA VAL A 156 62.35 -8.43 -48.92
C VAL A 156 61.15 -7.85 -48.12
N LEU A 157 60.85 -6.55 -48.26
CA LEU A 157 59.73 -5.90 -47.54
C LEU A 157 58.38 -6.40 -48.03
N ARG A 158 58.22 -6.72 -49.32
CA ARG A 158 56.99 -7.37 -49.86
C ARG A 158 56.77 -8.73 -49.22
N LYS A 159 57.80 -9.56 -49.12
CA LYS A 159 57.73 -10.87 -48.44
C LYS A 159 57.35 -10.72 -46.99
N GLN A 160 57.93 -9.71 -46.29
CA GLN A 160 57.59 -9.41 -44.91
C GLN A 160 56.15 -8.90 -44.78
N LEU A 161 55.67 -8.05 -45.70
CA LEU A 161 54.30 -7.60 -45.75
C LEU A 161 53.33 -8.76 -45.91
N THR A 162 53.54 -9.64 -46.91
CA THR A 162 52.73 -10.84 -47.15
C THR A 162 52.66 -11.72 -45.91
N ALA A 163 53.78 -12.03 -45.27
CA ALA A 163 53.84 -12.82 -44.04
C ALA A 163 53.05 -12.16 -42.88
N THR A 164 53.11 -10.83 -42.74
CA THR A 164 52.34 -10.10 -41.73
C THR A 164 50.86 -10.10 -42.04
N GLU A 165 50.46 -9.96 -43.32
CA GLU A 165 49.05 -10.01 -43.72
C GLU A 165 48.45 -11.44 -43.54
N GLU A 166 49.20 -12.50 -43.82
CA GLU A 166 48.79 -13.88 -43.54
C GLU A 166 48.63 -14.12 -42.02
N GLN A 167 49.55 -13.56 -41.22
CA GLN A 167 49.46 -13.63 -39.75
C GLN A 167 48.18 -12.92 -39.25
N ILE A 168 47.87 -11.74 -39.81
CA ILE A 168 46.62 -11.03 -39.47
C ILE A 168 45.40 -11.84 -39.88
N ALA A 169 45.37 -12.44 -41.07
CA ALA A 169 44.27 -13.27 -41.55
C ALA A 169 44.00 -14.47 -40.59
N SER A 170 45.07 -15.18 -40.24
CA SER A 170 44.98 -16.29 -39.27
C SER A 170 44.49 -15.82 -37.88
N GLN A 171 45.02 -14.70 -37.36
CA GLN A 171 44.57 -14.14 -36.08
C GLN A 171 43.13 -13.68 -36.13
N ASN A 172 42.68 -13.08 -37.26
CA ASN A 172 41.30 -12.64 -37.43
C ASN A 172 40.31 -13.83 -37.35
N ALA A 173 40.65 -14.98 -37.95
CA ALA A 173 39.83 -16.18 -37.87
C ALA A 173 39.73 -16.68 -36.42
N ALA A 174 40.86 -16.80 -35.73
CA ALA A 174 40.90 -17.21 -34.33
C ALA A 174 40.15 -16.24 -33.39
N LEU A 175 40.28 -14.91 -33.64
CA LEU A 175 39.54 -13.87 -32.89
C LEU A 175 38.05 -13.92 -33.14
N ALA A 176 37.59 -14.22 -34.36
CA ALA A 176 36.19 -14.36 -34.68
C ALA A 176 35.53 -15.50 -33.87
N ASP A 177 36.21 -16.65 -33.80
CA ASP A 177 35.71 -17.80 -33.03
C ASP A 177 35.76 -17.56 -31.52
N GLN A 178 36.82 -16.92 -31.03
CA GLN A 178 36.91 -16.54 -29.62
C GLN A 178 35.85 -15.50 -29.23
N ASN A 179 35.54 -14.52 -30.10
CA ASN A 179 34.48 -13.54 -29.90
C ASN A 179 33.09 -14.19 -29.85
N LYS A 180 32.82 -15.23 -30.68
CA LYS A 180 31.61 -16.03 -30.60
C LYS A 180 31.50 -16.74 -29.24
N GLY A 181 32.57 -17.35 -28.77
CA GLY A 181 32.62 -18.00 -27.47
C GLY A 181 32.38 -17.03 -26.33
N ILE A 182 33.01 -15.85 -26.35
CA ILE A 182 32.78 -14.79 -25.34
C ILE A 182 31.33 -14.28 -25.41
N ALA A 183 30.76 -14.09 -26.60
CA ALA A 183 29.37 -13.67 -26.76
C ALA A 183 28.38 -14.68 -26.12
N ALA A 184 28.60 -15.98 -26.38
CA ALA A 184 27.78 -17.04 -25.77
C ALA A 184 27.90 -17.06 -24.23
N GLN A 185 29.11 -16.85 -23.69
CA GLN A 185 29.33 -16.75 -22.24
C GLN A 185 28.62 -15.53 -21.63
N ILE A 186 28.67 -14.37 -22.29
CA ILE A 186 27.97 -13.16 -21.88
C ILE A 186 26.46 -13.36 -21.89
N GLU A 187 25.92 -14.04 -22.89
CA GLU A 187 24.51 -14.38 -22.99
C GLU A 187 24.09 -15.35 -21.87
N GLY A 188 24.89 -16.37 -21.59
CA GLY A 188 24.69 -17.26 -20.44
C GLY A 188 24.67 -16.52 -19.11
N ILE A 189 25.61 -15.59 -18.88
CA ILE A 189 25.64 -14.74 -17.69
C ILE A 189 24.39 -13.85 -17.62
N SER A 190 23.97 -13.26 -18.75
CA SER A 190 22.77 -12.41 -18.80
C SER A 190 21.50 -13.20 -18.47
N SER A 191 21.40 -14.45 -18.90
CA SER A 191 20.30 -15.35 -18.56
C SER A 191 20.31 -15.72 -17.07
N GLN A 192 21.47 -15.98 -16.49
CA GLN A 192 21.61 -16.21 -15.04
C GLN A 192 21.21 -14.97 -14.23
N GLN A 193 21.62 -13.77 -14.66
CA GLN A 193 21.23 -12.50 -14.03
C GLN A 193 19.71 -12.30 -14.09
N ALA A 194 19.05 -12.62 -15.21
CA ALA A 194 17.60 -12.58 -15.31
C ALA A 194 16.93 -13.52 -14.31
N GLY A 195 17.46 -14.73 -14.13
CA GLY A 195 16.99 -15.69 -13.11
C GLY A 195 17.14 -15.14 -11.69
N ILE A 196 18.29 -14.53 -11.35
CA ILE A 196 18.53 -13.91 -10.05
C ILE A 196 17.56 -12.73 -9.81
N ASN A 197 17.33 -11.89 -10.81
CA ASN A 197 16.38 -10.79 -10.71
C ASN A 197 14.95 -11.27 -10.42
N ALA A 198 14.53 -12.38 -11.06
CA ALA A 198 13.25 -13.02 -10.78
C ALA A 198 13.17 -13.56 -9.33
N GLN A 199 14.24 -14.20 -8.85
CA GLN A 199 14.31 -14.67 -7.46
C GLN A 199 14.27 -13.50 -6.46
N GLN A 200 15.00 -12.41 -6.71
CA GLN A 200 14.94 -11.19 -5.89
C GLN A 200 13.54 -10.58 -5.85
N ALA A 201 12.85 -10.55 -6.99
CA ALA A 201 11.46 -10.11 -7.04
C ALA A 201 10.55 -10.98 -6.16
N GLY A 202 10.73 -12.30 -6.20
CA GLY A 202 10.01 -13.25 -5.32
C GLY A 202 10.28 -13.00 -3.84
N VAL A 203 11.56 -12.82 -3.45
CA VAL A 203 11.95 -12.51 -2.07
C VAL A 203 11.34 -11.17 -1.60
N ARG A 204 11.38 -10.13 -2.43
CA ARG A 204 10.75 -8.82 -2.10
C ARG A 204 9.24 -8.94 -1.91
N SER A 205 8.59 -9.75 -2.73
CA SER A 205 7.15 -10.04 -2.58
C SER A 205 6.84 -10.71 -1.24
N GLN A 206 7.67 -11.68 -0.83
CA GLN A 206 7.54 -12.34 0.47
C GLN A 206 7.82 -11.37 1.63
N GLN A 207 8.81 -10.48 1.50
CA GLN A 207 9.06 -9.43 2.48
C GLN A 207 7.86 -8.51 2.64
N ALA A 208 7.25 -8.06 1.54
CA ALA A 208 6.06 -7.22 1.58
C ALA A 208 4.89 -7.91 2.31
N GLN A 209 4.70 -9.21 2.10
CA GLN A 209 3.68 -10.00 2.83
C GLN A 209 3.98 -10.06 4.34
N ILE A 210 5.24 -10.22 4.73
CA ILE A 210 5.63 -10.22 6.15
C ILE A 210 5.46 -8.83 6.77
N ASP A 211 5.82 -7.76 6.04
CA ASP A 211 5.64 -6.39 6.52
C ASP A 211 4.15 -6.05 6.72
N ASP A 212 3.28 -6.53 5.83
CA ASP A 212 1.83 -6.45 5.99
C ASP A 212 1.36 -7.19 7.26
N GLN A 213 1.80 -8.43 7.46
CA GLN A 213 1.50 -9.20 8.68
C GLN A 213 2.00 -8.50 9.95
N ILE A 214 3.20 -7.88 9.91
CA ILE A 214 3.73 -7.08 11.03
C ILE A 214 2.84 -5.87 11.28
N SER A 215 2.34 -5.21 10.23
CA SER A 215 1.45 -4.06 10.38
C SER A 215 0.15 -4.42 11.11
N HIS A 216 -0.38 -5.63 10.89
CA HIS A 216 -1.56 -6.18 11.56
C HIS A 216 -1.32 -6.61 13.01
N THR A 217 -0.06 -6.62 13.49
CA THR A 217 0.22 -6.82 14.92
C THR A 217 -0.04 -5.56 15.76
N PHE A 218 -0.13 -4.38 15.14
CA PHE A 218 -0.45 -3.14 15.83
C PHE A 218 -1.95 -2.94 15.92
N VAL A 219 -2.48 -2.96 17.13
CA VAL A 219 -3.89 -2.70 17.41
C VAL A 219 -4.14 -1.19 17.32
N LYS A 220 -4.98 -0.76 16.39
CA LYS A 220 -5.30 0.67 16.16
C LYS A 220 -6.77 0.94 16.40
N SER A 221 -7.09 2.15 16.87
CA SER A 221 -8.48 2.60 16.93
C SER A 221 -8.98 2.97 15.51
N PRO A 222 -10.08 2.38 15.01
CA PRO A 222 -10.59 2.68 13.66
C PRO A 222 -11.29 4.04 13.59
N ILE A 223 -11.82 4.52 14.70
CA ILE A 223 -12.58 5.78 14.78
C ILE A 223 -12.11 6.62 15.97
N THR A 224 -12.41 7.91 15.95
CA THR A 224 -12.33 8.76 17.14
C THR A 224 -13.57 8.53 17.98
N GLY A 225 -13.40 8.15 19.25
CA GLY A 225 -14.54 7.85 20.10
C GLY A 225 -14.13 7.48 21.52
N THR A 226 -15.10 7.06 22.30
CA THR A 226 -14.93 6.61 23.69
C THR A 226 -14.95 5.09 23.74
N VAL A 227 -13.99 4.50 24.44
CA VAL A 227 -13.98 3.05 24.72
C VAL A 227 -15.16 2.70 25.63
N LEU A 228 -16.02 1.82 25.18
CA LEU A 228 -17.18 1.35 25.95
C LEU A 228 -16.82 0.16 26.84
N GLU A 229 -16.16 -0.81 26.25
CA GLU A 229 -15.84 -2.10 26.89
C GLU A 229 -14.45 -2.55 26.47
N LYS A 230 -13.72 -3.19 27.38
CA LYS A 230 -12.42 -3.81 27.17
C LYS A 230 -12.56 -5.33 27.35
N TYR A 231 -12.18 -6.10 26.32
CA TYR A 231 -12.36 -7.57 26.28
C TYR A 231 -11.07 -8.36 26.47
N ALA A 232 -9.91 -7.71 26.41
CA ALA A 232 -8.62 -8.38 26.55
C ALA A 232 -7.68 -7.58 27.42
N GLU A 233 -6.75 -8.28 28.10
CA GLU A 233 -5.74 -7.68 28.96
C GLU A 233 -4.33 -7.82 28.39
N GLN A 234 -3.44 -6.89 28.77
CA GLN A 234 -2.02 -7.00 28.46
C GLN A 234 -1.46 -8.32 29.01
N GLY A 235 -0.65 -9.01 28.22
CA GLY A 235 -0.06 -10.29 28.54
C GLY A 235 -0.90 -11.49 28.10
N GLU A 236 -2.15 -11.29 27.70
CA GLU A 236 -3.05 -12.34 27.24
C GLU A 236 -2.68 -12.79 25.82
N PHE A 237 -2.86 -14.10 25.55
CA PHE A 237 -2.75 -14.62 24.19
C PHE A 237 -4.06 -14.40 23.43
N VAL A 238 -3.97 -13.76 22.25
CA VAL A 238 -5.11 -13.48 21.38
C VAL A 238 -4.97 -14.23 20.07
N ALA A 239 -6.10 -14.70 19.54
CA ALA A 239 -6.21 -15.29 18.21
C ALA A 239 -6.84 -14.28 17.24
N ILE A 240 -6.63 -14.48 15.95
CA ILE A 240 -7.27 -13.66 14.90
C ILE A 240 -8.79 -13.68 15.09
N GLY A 241 -9.42 -12.50 15.03
CA GLY A 241 -10.87 -12.32 15.20
C GLY A 241 -11.33 -12.19 16.66
N LYS A 242 -10.45 -12.42 17.68
CA LYS A 242 -10.81 -12.18 19.07
C LYS A 242 -11.10 -10.71 19.32
N PRO A 243 -12.29 -10.33 19.86
CA PRO A 243 -12.56 -8.95 20.27
C PRO A 243 -11.55 -8.46 21.32
N LEU A 244 -11.04 -7.25 21.15
CA LEU A 244 -10.10 -6.61 22.08
C LEU A 244 -10.77 -5.49 22.88
N PHE A 245 -11.52 -4.63 22.20
CA PHE A 245 -12.30 -3.57 22.84
C PHE A 245 -13.41 -3.09 21.91
N LYS A 246 -14.40 -2.40 22.50
CA LYS A 246 -15.48 -1.75 21.78
C LYS A 246 -15.34 -0.24 21.93
N ILE A 247 -15.44 0.51 20.83
CA ILE A 247 -15.36 1.98 20.79
C ILE A 247 -16.60 2.56 20.11
N ALA A 248 -17.06 3.72 20.60
CA ALA A 248 -18.21 4.41 20.02
C ALA A 248 -17.95 5.91 19.84
N ASP A 249 -18.47 6.48 18.76
CA ASP A 249 -18.55 7.94 18.60
C ASP A 249 -19.67 8.50 19.50
N THR A 250 -19.31 8.85 20.73
CA THR A 250 -20.24 9.41 21.70
C THR A 250 -20.49 10.92 21.53
N LYS A 251 -19.77 11.57 20.60
CA LYS A 251 -19.97 12.99 20.26
C LYS A 251 -21.07 13.17 19.24
N THR A 252 -21.08 12.32 18.21
CA THR A 252 -22.13 12.31 17.18
C THR A 252 -23.06 11.14 17.46
N MET A 253 -24.21 11.40 18.03
CA MET A 253 -25.18 10.37 18.42
C MET A 253 -26.43 10.43 17.57
N PHE A 254 -27.22 9.39 17.68
CA PHE A 254 -28.54 9.27 17.05
C PHE A 254 -29.58 8.96 18.12
N ILE A 255 -30.79 9.43 17.90
CA ILE A 255 -31.95 8.84 18.55
C ILE A 255 -32.72 8.01 17.51
N ARG A 256 -32.92 6.74 17.82
CA ARG A 256 -33.85 5.88 17.06
C ARG A 256 -35.23 6.00 17.67
N ALA A 257 -36.07 6.82 17.05
CA ALA A 257 -37.41 7.08 17.51
C ALA A 257 -38.44 6.43 16.57
N TYR A 258 -39.64 6.24 17.07
CA TYR A 258 -40.70 5.55 16.35
C TYR A 258 -41.88 6.50 16.11
N VAL A 259 -42.33 6.55 14.86
CA VAL A 259 -43.46 7.36 14.39
C VAL A 259 -44.56 6.46 13.86
N THR A 260 -45.80 6.86 14.06
CA THR A 260 -46.99 6.18 13.48
C THR A 260 -47.10 6.47 11.98
N SER A 261 -47.89 5.64 11.27
CA SER A 261 -48.19 5.87 9.85
C SER A 261 -48.83 7.26 9.60
N GLU A 262 -49.62 7.78 10.55
CA GLU A 262 -50.21 9.10 10.44
C GLU A 262 -49.17 10.22 10.57
N GLN A 263 -48.20 10.07 11.47
CA GLN A 263 -47.13 11.05 11.67
C GLN A 263 -46.10 11.04 10.51
N LEU A 264 -45.93 9.90 9.82
CA LEU A 264 -44.96 9.73 8.75
C LEU A 264 -45.17 10.74 7.59
N LYS A 265 -46.41 11.21 7.34
CA LYS A 265 -46.69 12.25 6.33
C LYS A 265 -45.97 13.57 6.57
N ASN A 266 -45.65 13.88 7.85
CA ASN A 266 -44.99 15.12 8.29
C ASN A 266 -43.51 14.99 8.49
N VAL A 267 -42.92 13.79 8.29
CA VAL A 267 -41.51 13.49 8.55
C VAL A 267 -40.75 13.35 7.25
N ARG A 268 -39.62 14.08 7.10
CA ARG A 268 -38.78 14.06 5.90
C ARG A 268 -37.31 13.98 6.27
N ILE A 269 -36.55 13.28 5.43
CA ILE A 269 -35.09 13.26 5.55
C ILE A 269 -34.55 14.68 5.33
N GLY A 270 -33.61 15.13 6.18
CA GLY A 270 -33.05 16.47 6.19
C GLY A 270 -33.83 17.47 7.06
N GLN A 271 -35.00 17.09 7.62
CA GLN A 271 -35.81 17.95 8.49
C GLN A 271 -35.06 18.17 9.82
N HIS A 272 -35.04 19.44 10.26
CA HIS A 272 -34.56 19.82 11.58
C HIS A 272 -35.65 19.58 12.62
N VAL A 273 -35.27 18.95 13.72
CA VAL A 273 -36.18 18.55 14.81
C VAL A 273 -35.51 18.79 16.15
N THR A 274 -36.34 18.89 17.21
CA THR A 274 -35.82 18.99 18.56
C THR A 274 -35.79 17.61 19.21
N VAL A 275 -34.61 17.21 19.62
CA VAL A 275 -34.36 16.00 20.42
C VAL A 275 -34.33 16.38 21.89
N MET A 276 -35.07 15.67 22.73
CA MET A 276 -35.19 15.92 24.15
C MET A 276 -34.75 14.68 24.95
N ALA A 277 -33.95 14.89 25.97
CA ALA A 277 -33.56 13.86 26.92
C ALA A 277 -34.04 14.25 28.32
N ASP A 278 -34.41 13.26 29.12
CA ASP A 278 -34.77 13.49 30.52
C ASP A 278 -33.53 14.02 31.28
N TYR A 279 -33.75 15.15 32.01
CA TYR A 279 -32.69 15.80 32.79
C TYR A 279 -32.94 15.69 34.30
N GLY A 280 -34.02 15.02 34.70
CA GLY A 280 -34.44 14.83 36.09
C GLY A 280 -35.45 15.90 36.54
N LYS A 281 -36.21 15.57 37.57
CA LYS A 281 -37.28 16.45 38.16
C LYS A 281 -38.32 16.98 37.15
N GLY A 282 -38.52 16.25 36.01
CA GLY A 282 -39.43 16.69 34.94
C GLY A 282 -38.86 17.71 33.97
N GLU A 283 -37.57 18.10 34.13
CA GLU A 283 -36.86 18.93 33.16
C GLU A 283 -36.34 18.10 31.96
N LYS A 284 -36.36 18.70 30.77
CA LYS A 284 -35.89 18.10 29.53
C LYS A 284 -34.76 18.93 28.93
N LYS A 285 -33.62 18.28 28.68
CA LYS A 285 -32.51 18.89 27.96
C LYS A 285 -32.75 18.75 26.45
N ARG A 286 -32.66 19.87 25.73
CA ARG A 286 -32.98 19.95 24.30
C ARG A 286 -31.74 20.04 23.45
N TYR A 287 -31.73 19.33 22.31
CA TYR A 287 -30.67 19.31 21.30
C TYR A 287 -31.27 19.53 19.93
N SER A 288 -30.58 20.24 19.05
CA SER A 288 -30.96 20.35 17.65
C SER A 288 -30.53 19.09 16.91
N GLY A 289 -31.45 18.42 16.26
CA GLY A 289 -31.17 17.20 15.47
C GLY A 289 -31.65 17.33 14.03
N VAL A 290 -31.19 16.44 13.18
CA VAL A 290 -31.59 16.32 11.78
C VAL A 290 -31.97 14.87 11.49
N ILE A 291 -33.12 14.66 10.87
CA ILE A 291 -33.58 13.33 10.45
C ILE A 291 -32.67 12.86 9.30
N THR A 292 -31.95 11.77 9.52
CA THR A 292 -31.00 11.22 8.54
C THR A 292 -31.48 9.96 7.84
N TRP A 293 -32.45 9.27 8.45
CA TRP A 293 -32.98 8.02 7.92
C TRP A 293 -34.41 7.77 8.40
N ILE A 294 -35.21 7.18 7.53
CA ILE A 294 -36.58 6.73 7.80
C ILE A 294 -36.67 5.28 7.31
N SER A 295 -37.18 4.38 8.14
CA SER A 295 -37.35 2.97 7.77
C SER A 295 -38.37 2.83 6.63
N SER A 296 -38.04 2.00 5.65
CA SER A 296 -38.95 1.59 4.56
C SER A 296 -39.87 0.44 4.96
N GLN A 297 -39.65 -0.14 6.14
CA GLN A 297 -40.45 -1.24 6.67
C GLN A 297 -41.01 -0.84 8.03
N SER A 298 -42.25 -1.26 8.29
CA SER A 298 -42.84 -1.11 9.60
C SER A 298 -42.24 -2.08 10.61
N GLU A 299 -42.08 -1.61 11.84
CA GLU A 299 -41.67 -2.40 12.99
C GLU A 299 -42.84 -2.52 13.97
N PHE A 300 -42.90 -3.63 14.72
CA PHE A 300 -43.84 -3.73 15.83
C PHE A 300 -43.28 -2.95 17.02
N THR A 301 -44.14 -2.23 17.74
CA THR A 301 -43.70 -1.61 19.01
C THR A 301 -43.28 -2.73 19.98
N PRO A 302 -42.16 -2.60 20.67
CA PRO A 302 -41.73 -3.58 21.64
C PRO A 302 -42.53 -3.47 22.95
N LYS A 303 -43.86 -3.62 22.85
CA LYS A 303 -44.70 -3.76 24.02
C LYS A 303 -45.05 -5.21 24.23
N THR A 304 -44.88 -5.69 25.45
CA THR A 304 -45.36 -7.00 25.89
C THR A 304 -46.91 -6.95 25.80
N ILE A 305 -47.50 -7.79 24.96
CA ILE A 305 -48.95 -7.88 24.74
C ILE A 305 -49.60 -8.34 26.07
N VAL A 306 -50.46 -7.50 26.61
CA VAL A 306 -51.19 -7.79 27.86
C VAL A 306 -52.70 -8.00 27.66
N THR A 307 -53.29 -7.58 26.53
CA THR A 307 -54.74 -7.78 26.25
C THR A 307 -55.03 -7.84 24.75
N ASP A 308 -56.09 -8.60 24.37
CA ASP A 308 -56.53 -8.85 22.99
C ASP A 308 -57.03 -7.59 22.21
N ASP A 309 -57.21 -6.46 22.86
CA ASP A 309 -57.77 -5.22 22.25
C ASP A 309 -56.69 -4.20 21.80
N GLU A 310 -55.43 -4.38 22.14
CA GLU A 310 -54.35 -3.52 21.64
C GLU A 310 -53.76 -4.13 20.37
N ARG A 311 -54.36 -3.84 19.20
CA ARG A 311 -53.65 -4.06 17.92
C ARG A 311 -52.35 -3.32 17.97
N ALA A 312 -51.22 -4.05 17.82
CA ALA A 312 -49.88 -3.48 17.73
C ALA A 312 -49.88 -2.43 16.62
N ASP A 313 -49.82 -1.16 16.99
CA ASP A 313 -49.73 -0.08 16.01
C ASP A 313 -48.40 -0.23 15.26
N LEU A 314 -48.53 -0.36 13.93
CA LEU A 314 -47.36 -0.40 13.05
C LEU A 314 -46.66 0.98 13.14
N VAL A 315 -45.42 0.94 13.52
CA VAL A 315 -44.57 2.14 13.63
C VAL A 315 -43.40 2.06 12.67
N TYR A 316 -42.90 3.21 12.29
CA TYR A 316 -41.72 3.35 11.43
C TYR A 316 -40.58 3.95 12.24
N ALA A 317 -39.42 3.30 12.21
CA ALA A 317 -38.26 3.83 12.86
C ALA A 317 -37.68 5.00 12.07
N ILE A 318 -37.28 6.06 12.77
CA ILE A 318 -36.54 7.19 12.23
C ILE A 318 -35.21 7.33 12.99
N LYS A 319 -34.16 7.77 12.32
CA LYS A 319 -32.88 8.14 12.98
C LYS A 319 -32.65 9.62 12.86
N VAL A 320 -32.51 10.26 14.01
CA VAL A 320 -32.22 11.70 14.13
C VAL A 320 -30.80 11.84 14.64
N LYS A 321 -29.93 12.44 13.83
CA LYS A 321 -28.52 12.74 14.18
C LYS A 321 -28.47 14.05 14.97
N PHE A 322 -27.71 14.08 16.06
CA PHE A 322 -27.45 15.29 16.86
C PHE A 322 -26.05 15.27 17.45
N ILE A 323 -25.59 16.40 17.98
CA ILE A 323 -24.32 16.53 18.68
C ILE A 323 -24.58 16.45 20.18
N ASN A 324 -23.94 15.47 20.80
CA ASN A 324 -24.00 15.24 22.24
C ASN A 324 -22.92 16.07 22.95
N ASP A 325 -23.28 16.65 24.09
CA ASP A 325 -22.37 17.39 24.97
C ASP A 325 -21.73 16.52 26.08
N GLY A 326 -21.95 15.19 26.00
CA GLY A 326 -21.45 14.21 26.97
C GLY A 326 -22.48 13.77 28.02
N TYR A 327 -23.63 14.43 28.11
CA TYR A 327 -24.69 14.05 29.06
C TYR A 327 -25.39 12.76 28.64
N ILE A 328 -25.80 12.67 27.37
CA ILE A 328 -26.57 11.53 26.86
C ILE A 328 -25.69 10.30 26.80
N LYS A 329 -26.22 9.17 27.30
CA LYS A 329 -25.58 7.86 27.22
C LYS A 329 -26.35 6.94 26.28
N ILE A 330 -25.66 5.99 25.68
CA ILE A 330 -26.25 4.94 24.83
C ILE A 330 -27.32 4.19 25.64
N GLY A 331 -28.47 3.93 25.04
CA GLY A 331 -29.59 3.24 25.67
C GLY A 331 -30.52 4.12 26.53
N MET A 332 -30.18 5.40 26.78
CA MET A 332 -31.14 6.31 27.43
C MET A 332 -32.35 6.51 26.54
N TYR A 333 -33.51 6.79 27.17
CA TYR A 333 -34.75 7.18 26.47
C TYR A 333 -34.70 8.66 26.12
N GLY A 334 -35.32 8.98 24.99
CA GLY A 334 -35.47 10.32 24.51
C GLY A 334 -36.74 10.53 23.71
N GLU A 335 -37.00 11.77 23.45
CA GLU A 335 -38.18 12.23 22.74
C GLU A 335 -37.77 13.10 21.54
N VAL A 336 -38.60 13.11 20.52
CA VAL A 336 -38.44 13.96 19.33
C VAL A 336 -39.67 14.79 19.12
N LYS A 337 -39.49 16.08 18.83
CA LYS A 337 -40.54 17.03 18.44
C LYS A 337 -40.24 17.55 17.04
N PHE A 338 -41.19 17.39 16.12
CA PHE A 338 -41.10 17.79 14.70
C PHE A 338 -41.44 19.27 14.48
#